data_c6c400383654f2480a3b758f3f062c88
#
_entry.id   c6c400383654f2480a3b758f3f062c88
#
_cell.length_a   1.000
_cell.length_b   1.000
_cell.length_c   1.000
_cell.angle_alpha   90.00
_cell.angle_beta   90.00
_cell.angle_gamma   90.00
#
_symmetry.space_group_name_H-M   'P 1'
#
loop_
_entity.id
_entity.type
_entity.pdbx_description
1 polymer ?
#
loop_
_entity_poly.entity_id
_entity_poly.type
_entity_poly.pdbx_seq_one_letter_code
_entity_poly.pdbx_strand_id
1 'polypeptide(L)'
;MENYIYGHHACIEAISMEKCLMIYLSKEGRNQTQQQVERAANARKIPIRYIPKEAFKKFTKENHQYVVALISPIEFIDMSNFIDEHSKGTEPMVVALLDGVTDVGNLGNLIRTAEFLGVNLLVVPKTGSARLTEKVIRASSGAAFSLNIAQVDHIKDAIYLLKSYDFSIYGASEKKSTSLIDVKFDRLTAVILGDESKGIKPSILGLCDQIIGIPKFGKIDSLNVSSASAILFFEIIRQHHNA
;
A
#
# COMPACT_ATOMS: atom_id res chain seq x y z
N MET A 1 -15.76 11.95 7.94
CA MET A 1 -16.57 10.70 7.90
C MET A 1 -15.90 9.71 8.83
N GLU A 2 -16.69 9.00 9.65
CA GLU A 2 -16.14 7.94 10.50
C GLU A 2 -15.68 6.76 9.63
N ASN A 3 -14.47 6.26 9.82
CA ASN A 3 -13.89 5.16 9.06
C ASN A 3 -14.19 3.84 9.78
N TYR A 4 -14.96 2.97 9.16
CA TYR A 4 -15.29 1.65 9.69
C TYR A 4 -14.66 0.57 8.84
N ILE A 5 -14.05 -0.42 9.49
CA ILE A 5 -13.68 -1.69 8.87
C ILE A 5 -14.50 -2.82 9.48
N TYR A 6 -14.60 -3.94 8.78
CA TYR A 6 -15.45 -5.05 9.21
C TYR A 6 -14.84 -6.40 8.87
N GLY A 7 -15.29 -7.39 9.61
CA GLY A 7 -14.76 -8.75 9.56
C GLY A 7 -13.58 -8.98 10.52
N HIS A 8 -13.39 -10.23 10.90
CA HIS A 8 -12.49 -10.64 11.96
C HIS A 8 -11.04 -10.21 11.74
N HIS A 9 -10.46 -10.58 10.61
CA HIS A 9 -9.03 -10.35 10.36
C HIS A 9 -8.69 -8.84 10.33
N ALA A 10 -9.47 -8.05 9.59
CA ALA A 10 -9.24 -6.61 9.51
C ALA A 10 -9.36 -5.92 10.88
N CYS A 11 -10.32 -6.34 11.71
CA CYS A 11 -10.49 -5.78 13.05
C CYS A 11 -9.34 -6.19 13.98
N ILE A 12 -8.87 -7.44 13.95
CA ILE A 12 -7.71 -7.89 14.73
C ILE A 12 -6.45 -7.11 14.34
N GLU A 13 -6.22 -6.89 13.05
CA GLU A 13 -5.07 -6.11 12.58
C GLU A 13 -5.14 -4.66 13.03
N ALA A 14 -6.29 -3.99 12.88
CA ALA A 14 -6.45 -2.63 13.39
C ALA A 14 -6.21 -2.52 14.90
N ILE A 15 -6.62 -3.55 15.66
CA ILE A 15 -6.33 -3.64 17.10
C ILE A 15 -4.82 -3.79 17.32
N SER A 16 -4.16 -4.67 16.57
CA SER A 16 -2.72 -4.94 16.72
C SER A 16 -1.86 -3.72 16.39
N MET A 17 -2.28 -2.92 15.45
CA MET A 17 -1.60 -1.69 15.00
C MET A 17 -2.03 -0.42 15.75
N GLU A 18 -2.81 -0.57 16.84
CA GLU A 18 -3.29 0.55 17.67
C GLU A 18 -4.10 1.62 16.91
N LYS A 19 -4.69 1.23 15.78
CA LYS A 19 -5.53 2.09 14.94
C LYS A 19 -7.03 1.91 15.21
N CYS A 20 -7.39 0.99 16.10
CA CYS A 20 -8.78 0.74 16.48
C CYS A 20 -9.22 1.66 17.62
N LEU A 21 -10.25 2.46 17.38
CA LEU A 21 -10.81 3.38 18.36
C LEU A 21 -11.97 2.75 19.15
N MET A 22 -12.75 1.87 18.53
CA MET A 22 -13.90 1.19 19.14
C MET A 22 -14.25 -0.08 18.37
N ILE A 23 -14.69 -1.11 19.07
CA ILE A 23 -15.21 -2.34 18.48
C ILE A 23 -16.72 -2.43 18.69
N TYR A 24 -17.44 -2.83 17.64
CA TYR A 24 -18.86 -3.20 17.68
C TYR A 24 -18.99 -4.70 17.52
N LEU A 25 -19.62 -5.36 18.48
CA LEU A 25 -19.92 -6.79 18.49
C LEU A 25 -21.42 -7.05 18.61
N SER A 26 -21.88 -8.20 18.12
CA SER A 26 -23.28 -8.59 18.32
C SER A 26 -23.58 -8.89 19.79
N LYS A 27 -24.76 -8.46 20.26
CA LYS A 27 -25.30 -8.89 21.54
C LYS A 27 -25.72 -10.37 21.54
N GLU A 28 -26.00 -10.92 20.38
CA GLU A 28 -26.66 -12.20 20.17
C GLU A 28 -25.66 -13.22 19.62
N GLY A 29 -25.46 -14.33 20.35
CA GLY A 29 -24.71 -15.48 19.88
C GLY A 29 -23.24 -15.16 19.53
N ARG A 30 -22.36 -15.23 20.50
CA ARG A 30 -20.91 -15.01 20.29
C ARG A 30 -20.27 -16.27 19.73
N ASN A 31 -19.83 -16.20 18.48
CA ASN A 31 -19.01 -17.26 17.90
C ASN A 31 -17.53 -17.11 18.33
N GLN A 32 -16.71 -18.11 18.04
CA GLN A 32 -15.29 -18.13 18.39
C GLN A 32 -14.54 -16.90 17.85
N THR A 33 -14.87 -16.45 16.66
CA THR A 33 -14.31 -15.28 15.98
C THR A 33 -14.55 -13.99 16.76
N GLN A 34 -15.80 -13.76 17.21
CA GLN A 34 -16.12 -12.58 18.01
C GLN A 34 -15.43 -12.60 19.38
N GLN A 35 -15.30 -13.78 19.99
CA GLN A 35 -14.57 -13.92 21.26
C GLN A 35 -13.08 -13.57 21.11
N GLN A 36 -12.45 -13.93 19.99
CA GLN A 36 -11.06 -13.56 19.71
C GLN A 36 -10.89 -12.05 19.60
N VAL A 37 -11.77 -11.35 18.85
CA VAL A 37 -11.74 -9.89 18.75
C VAL A 37 -12.01 -9.23 20.10
N GLU A 38 -12.97 -9.75 20.87
CA GLU A 38 -13.29 -9.25 22.21
C GLU A 38 -12.08 -9.34 23.15
N ARG A 39 -11.38 -10.48 23.15
CA ARG A 39 -10.15 -10.68 23.96
C ARG A 39 -9.05 -9.71 23.52
N ALA A 40 -8.82 -9.57 22.22
CA ALA A 40 -7.80 -8.66 21.69
C ALA A 40 -8.09 -7.20 22.05
N ALA A 41 -9.36 -6.78 21.93
CA ALA A 41 -9.78 -5.42 22.28
C ALA A 41 -9.63 -5.16 23.79
N ASN A 42 -10.06 -6.09 24.64
CA ASN A 42 -9.94 -5.97 26.10
C ASN A 42 -8.46 -5.90 26.53
N ALA A 43 -7.58 -6.72 25.96
CA ALA A 43 -6.15 -6.69 26.25
C ALA A 43 -5.50 -5.32 26.00
N ARG A 44 -6.04 -4.55 25.05
CA ARG A 44 -5.57 -3.19 24.70
C ARG A 44 -6.48 -2.07 25.23
N LYS A 45 -7.44 -2.40 26.08
CA LYS A 45 -8.40 -1.46 26.68
C LYS A 45 -9.20 -0.67 25.63
N ILE A 46 -9.45 -1.26 24.47
CA ILE A 46 -10.27 -0.66 23.41
C ILE A 46 -11.74 -0.79 23.81
N PRO A 47 -12.54 0.29 23.76
CA PRO A 47 -13.96 0.25 24.08
C PRO A 47 -14.72 -0.72 23.17
N ILE A 48 -15.61 -1.54 23.77
CA ILE A 48 -16.47 -2.47 23.05
C ILE A 48 -17.93 -2.06 23.22
N ARG A 49 -18.63 -1.94 22.11
CA ARG A 49 -20.07 -1.65 22.09
C ARG A 49 -20.82 -2.84 21.52
N TYR A 50 -21.72 -3.40 22.33
CA TYR A 50 -22.59 -4.50 21.89
C TYR A 50 -23.88 -3.96 21.30
N ILE A 51 -24.20 -4.35 20.06
CA ILE A 51 -25.36 -3.90 19.30
C ILE A 51 -26.18 -5.09 18.76
N PRO A 52 -27.50 -4.91 18.49
CA PRO A 52 -28.31 -5.94 17.83
C PRO A 52 -27.78 -6.25 16.42
N LYS A 53 -28.01 -7.48 15.93
CA LYS A 53 -27.55 -7.90 14.59
C LYS A 53 -28.06 -7.01 13.47
N GLU A 54 -29.30 -6.53 13.56
CA GLU A 54 -29.91 -5.65 12.59
C GLU A 54 -29.18 -4.31 12.43
N ALA A 55 -28.58 -3.84 13.52
CA ALA A 55 -27.86 -2.56 13.53
C ALA A 55 -26.55 -2.59 12.72
N PHE A 56 -26.01 -3.77 12.39
CA PHE A 56 -24.81 -3.89 11.57
C PHE A 56 -25.02 -3.44 10.13
N LYS A 57 -26.26 -3.52 9.61
CA LYS A 57 -26.62 -3.07 8.26
C LYS A 57 -26.29 -1.61 7.99
N LYS A 58 -26.18 -0.77 9.03
CA LYS A 58 -25.82 0.66 8.90
C LYS A 58 -24.35 0.87 8.55
N PHE A 59 -23.48 -0.09 8.88
CA PHE A 59 -22.02 0.02 8.61
C PHE A 59 -21.69 -0.51 7.22
N THR A 60 -22.26 -1.63 6.83
CA THR A 60 -21.99 -2.27 5.54
C THR A 60 -23.08 -3.28 5.15
N LYS A 61 -23.20 -3.53 3.84
CA LYS A 61 -24.01 -4.63 3.29
C LYS A 61 -23.18 -5.90 3.05
N GLU A 62 -21.85 -5.82 3.16
CA GLU A 62 -20.95 -6.95 2.95
C GLU A 62 -20.90 -7.87 4.18
N ASN A 63 -20.26 -9.04 4.03
CA ASN A 63 -20.11 -10.00 5.14
C ASN A 63 -19.20 -9.43 6.24
N HIS A 64 -19.81 -8.95 7.30
CA HIS A 64 -19.13 -8.33 8.45
C HIS A 64 -18.91 -9.28 9.63
N GLN A 65 -19.41 -10.53 9.56
CA GLN A 65 -19.28 -11.53 10.64
C GLN A 65 -19.74 -11.00 12.02
N TYR A 66 -20.57 -9.96 12.05
CA TYR A 66 -21.00 -9.20 13.23
C TYR A 66 -19.86 -8.63 14.07
N VAL A 67 -18.78 -8.23 13.38
CA VAL A 67 -17.61 -7.54 13.93
C VAL A 67 -17.32 -6.33 13.08
N VAL A 68 -17.32 -5.15 13.68
CA VAL A 68 -16.98 -3.86 13.04
C VAL A 68 -16.07 -3.08 13.97
N ALA A 69 -15.05 -2.46 13.43
CA ALA A 69 -14.18 -1.53 14.13
C ALA A 69 -14.32 -0.12 13.57
N LEU A 70 -14.43 0.85 14.46
CA LEU A 70 -14.15 2.25 14.15
C LEU A 70 -12.64 2.44 14.24
N ILE A 71 -12.03 2.97 13.17
CA ILE A 71 -10.59 3.13 13.07
C ILE A 71 -10.21 4.60 12.90
N SER A 72 -8.99 4.94 13.30
CA SER A 72 -8.37 6.21 12.92
C SER A 72 -8.20 6.28 11.39
N PRO A 73 -8.26 7.46 10.80
CA PRO A 73 -7.96 7.63 9.38
C PRO A 73 -6.52 7.22 9.07
N ILE A 74 -6.26 6.81 7.83
CA ILE A 74 -4.88 6.68 7.34
C ILE A 74 -4.31 8.10 7.25
N GLU A 75 -3.18 8.30 7.90
CA GLU A 75 -2.44 9.55 7.83
C GLU A 75 -1.48 9.50 6.64
N PHE A 76 -1.56 10.52 5.79
CA PHE A 76 -0.56 10.73 4.74
C PHE A 76 0.58 11.53 5.32
N ILE A 77 1.80 11.09 5.04
CA ILE A 77 2.99 11.84 5.43
C ILE A 77 3.29 12.92 4.41
N ASP A 78 4.00 13.97 4.83
CA ASP A 78 4.57 14.96 3.92
C ASP A 78 5.80 14.36 3.22
N MET A 79 5.70 14.22 1.89
CA MET A 79 6.75 13.60 1.09
C MET A 79 8.07 14.38 1.16
N SER A 80 8.03 15.71 1.14
CA SER A 80 9.23 16.55 1.10
C SER A 80 10.02 16.41 2.40
N ASN A 81 9.33 16.52 3.54
CA ASN A 81 9.95 16.35 4.84
C ASN A 81 10.53 14.94 5.00
N PHE A 82 9.78 13.91 4.60
CA PHE A 82 10.23 12.53 4.70
C PHE A 82 11.50 12.28 3.87
N ILE A 83 11.54 12.75 2.63
CA ILE A 83 12.72 12.61 1.76
C ILE A 83 13.91 13.39 2.34
N ASP A 84 13.69 14.62 2.82
CA ASP A 84 14.76 15.44 3.41
C ASP A 84 15.39 14.77 4.65
N GLU A 85 14.60 14.14 5.49
CA GLU A 85 15.06 13.47 6.71
C GLU A 85 15.80 12.15 6.42
N HIS A 86 15.36 11.36 5.41
CA HIS A 86 15.84 9.99 5.24
C HIS A 86 16.83 9.79 4.09
N SER A 87 16.90 10.70 3.09
CA SER A 87 17.79 10.54 1.94
C SER A 87 19.27 10.85 2.21
N LYS A 88 19.54 11.63 3.26
CA LYS A 88 20.90 12.14 3.59
C LYS A 88 21.82 11.09 4.23
N GLY A 89 21.25 9.97 4.69
CA GLY A 89 22.01 8.88 5.31
C GLY A 89 22.75 8.01 4.30
N THR A 90 23.44 7.00 4.82
CA THR A 90 24.14 5.96 4.01
C THR A 90 23.23 4.80 3.63
N GLU A 91 22.14 4.64 4.34
CA GLU A 91 21.20 3.53 4.11
C GLU A 91 20.49 3.65 2.75
N PRO A 92 20.25 2.53 2.08
CA PRO A 92 19.49 2.54 0.84
C PRO A 92 18.03 2.92 1.08
N MET A 93 17.43 3.58 0.10
CA MET A 93 16.05 4.01 0.17
C MET A 93 15.29 3.67 -1.11
N VAL A 94 14.12 3.05 -0.96
CA VAL A 94 13.23 2.66 -2.05
C VAL A 94 11.92 3.43 -1.95
N VAL A 95 11.58 4.16 -3.00
CA VAL A 95 10.31 4.87 -3.15
C VAL A 95 9.51 4.28 -4.30
N ALA A 96 8.27 3.88 -4.05
CA ALA A 96 7.36 3.41 -5.09
C ALA A 96 6.36 4.51 -5.46
N LEU A 97 6.19 4.81 -6.75
CA LEU A 97 5.21 5.78 -7.25
C LEU A 97 4.16 5.07 -8.10
N LEU A 98 2.89 5.40 -7.90
CA LEU A 98 1.78 4.79 -8.64
C LEU A 98 1.19 5.77 -9.67
N ASP A 99 1.21 5.39 -10.95
CA ASP A 99 0.58 6.14 -12.03
C ASP A 99 -0.65 5.40 -12.56
N GLY A 100 -1.80 5.61 -11.90
CA GLY A 100 -3.08 5.13 -12.39
C GLY A 100 -3.53 3.74 -11.90
N VAL A 101 -3.00 3.24 -10.80
CA VAL A 101 -3.51 2.00 -10.17
C VAL A 101 -4.88 2.25 -9.55
N THR A 102 -5.95 1.85 -10.25
CA THR A 102 -7.34 2.17 -9.89
C THR A 102 -8.08 1.03 -9.21
N ASP A 103 -7.64 -0.20 -9.35
CA ASP A 103 -8.24 -1.35 -8.68
C ASP A 103 -7.86 -1.40 -7.20
N VAL A 104 -8.86 -1.52 -6.34
CA VAL A 104 -8.72 -1.53 -4.87
C VAL A 104 -7.95 -2.77 -4.38
N GLY A 105 -8.18 -3.92 -5.01
CA GLY A 105 -7.50 -5.18 -4.68
C GLY A 105 -6.01 -5.11 -5.02
N ASN A 106 -5.69 -4.60 -6.21
CA ASN A 106 -4.32 -4.41 -6.65
C ASN A 106 -3.57 -3.41 -5.78
N LEU A 107 -4.19 -2.27 -5.45
CA LEU A 107 -3.61 -1.29 -4.54
C LEU A 107 -3.36 -1.89 -3.15
N GLY A 108 -4.34 -2.63 -2.60
CA GLY A 108 -4.18 -3.29 -1.30
C GLY A 108 -3.05 -4.32 -1.28
N ASN A 109 -2.98 -5.20 -2.29
CA ASN A 109 -1.91 -6.18 -2.41
C ASN A 109 -0.54 -5.54 -2.61
N LEU A 110 -0.46 -4.45 -3.38
CA LEU A 110 0.76 -3.69 -3.60
C LEU A 110 1.25 -3.05 -2.28
N ILE A 111 0.37 -2.43 -1.52
CA ILE A 111 0.68 -1.87 -0.20
C ILE A 111 1.21 -2.96 0.74
N ARG A 112 0.54 -4.13 0.78
CA ARG A 112 1.00 -5.27 1.59
C ARG A 112 2.38 -5.75 1.19
N THR A 113 2.64 -5.85 -0.09
CA THR A 113 3.93 -6.27 -0.65
C THR A 113 5.02 -5.24 -0.36
N ALA A 114 4.72 -3.95 -0.53
CA ALA A 114 5.64 -2.86 -0.27
C ALA A 114 6.07 -2.83 1.20
N GLU A 115 5.12 -2.94 2.11
CA GLU A 115 5.39 -3.01 3.56
C GLU A 115 6.22 -4.24 3.92
N PHE A 116 5.81 -5.43 3.46
CA PHE A 116 6.49 -6.68 3.74
C PHE A 116 7.95 -6.70 3.27
N LEU A 117 8.23 -6.10 2.13
CA LEU A 117 9.58 -6.03 1.56
C LEU A 117 10.40 -4.82 2.05
N GLY A 118 9.83 -3.92 2.85
CA GLY A 118 10.56 -2.79 3.41
C GLY A 118 10.72 -1.61 2.45
N VAL A 119 9.78 -1.40 1.53
CA VAL A 119 9.72 -0.15 0.74
C VAL A 119 9.52 1.02 1.69
N ASN A 120 10.37 2.03 1.60
CA ASN A 120 10.40 3.13 2.57
C ASN A 120 9.21 4.09 2.43
N LEU A 121 8.75 4.33 1.20
CA LEU A 121 7.67 5.26 0.89
C LEU A 121 6.86 4.81 -0.32
N LEU A 122 5.53 4.86 -0.20
CA LEU A 122 4.59 4.73 -1.33
C LEU A 122 3.99 6.10 -1.64
N VAL A 123 4.09 6.53 -2.90
CA VAL A 123 3.52 7.80 -3.38
C VAL A 123 2.32 7.52 -4.26
N VAL A 124 1.16 8.07 -3.90
CA VAL A 124 -0.10 7.91 -4.64
C VAL A 124 -0.63 9.28 -5.09
N PRO A 125 -1.20 9.41 -6.29
CA PRO A 125 -1.82 10.66 -6.70
C PRO A 125 -3.19 10.83 -6.02
N LYS A 126 -3.60 12.06 -5.72
CA LYS A 126 -4.93 12.42 -5.18
C LYS A 126 -6.08 12.01 -6.11
N THR A 127 -5.82 12.04 -7.41
CA THR A 127 -6.79 11.71 -8.45
C THR A 127 -6.22 10.71 -9.45
N GLY A 128 -7.09 9.87 -10.02
CA GLY A 128 -6.67 8.88 -11.02
C GLY A 128 -6.02 7.61 -10.44
N SER A 129 -6.15 7.39 -9.14
CA SER A 129 -5.78 6.16 -8.46
C SER A 129 -6.90 5.71 -7.51
N ALA A 130 -6.89 4.46 -7.07
CA ALA A 130 -7.81 4.00 -6.03
C ALA A 130 -7.60 4.81 -4.74
N ARG A 131 -8.71 5.15 -4.09
CA ARG A 131 -8.66 5.84 -2.79
C ARG A 131 -8.32 4.86 -1.68
N LEU A 132 -7.56 5.32 -0.68
CA LEU A 132 -7.28 4.55 0.54
C LEU A 132 -8.53 4.48 1.41
N THR A 133 -9.41 3.56 1.09
CA THR A 133 -10.66 3.28 1.78
C THR A 133 -10.50 2.05 2.68
N GLU A 134 -11.55 1.75 3.46
CA GLU A 134 -11.65 0.52 4.25
C GLU A 134 -11.42 -0.76 3.41
N LYS A 135 -11.77 -0.74 2.12
CA LYS A 135 -11.54 -1.87 1.22
C LYS A 135 -10.05 -2.09 0.94
N VAL A 136 -9.28 -1.01 0.78
CA VAL A 136 -7.82 -1.08 0.61
C VAL A 136 -7.15 -1.55 1.90
N ILE A 137 -7.58 -1.05 3.07
CA ILE A 137 -7.08 -1.50 4.37
C ILE A 137 -7.26 -3.00 4.53
N ARG A 138 -8.44 -3.53 4.18
CA ARG A 138 -8.72 -4.97 4.22
C ARG A 138 -7.89 -5.75 3.21
N ALA A 139 -7.79 -5.27 1.97
CA ALA A 139 -7.02 -5.94 0.93
C ALA A 139 -5.51 -5.97 1.25
N SER A 140 -5.01 -4.93 1.93
CA SER A 140 -3.63 -4.87 2.40
C SER A 140 -3.37 -5.63 3.69
N SER A 141 -4.39 -6.27 4.28
CA SER A 141 -4.30 -6.89 5.61
C SER A 141 -3.75 -5.92 6.66
N GLY A 142 -4.20 -4.67 6.64
CA GLY A 142 -3.78 -3.63 7.59
C GLY A 142 -2.43 -2.96 7.31
N ALA A 143 -1.63 -3.45 6.35
CA ALA A 143 -0.32 -2.87 6.01
C ALA A 143 -0.38 -1.37 5.66
N ALA A 144 -1.56 -0.89 5.22
CA ALA A 144 -1.80 0.54 4.98
C ALA A 144 -1.66 1.43 6.24
N PHE A 145 -1.63 0.85 7.43
CA PHE A 145 -1.40 1.58 8.68
C PHE A 145 0.06 1.72 9.07
N SER A 146 0.94 0.83 8.57
CA SER A 146 2.37 0.80 8.89
C SER A 146 3.25 1.36 7.78
N LEU A 147 2.86 1.17 6.51
CA LEU A 147 3.60 1.72 5.38
C LEU A 147 3.52 3.26 5.37
N ASN A 148 4.64 3.93 5.18
CA ASN A 148 4.64 5.37 4.91
C ASN A 148 4.00 5.63 3.55
N ILE A 149 2.91 6.39 3.53
CA ILE A 149 2.19 6.73 2.29
C ILE A 149 2.10 8.25 2.18
N ALA A 150 2.59 8.78 1.09
CA ALA A 150 2.42 10.19 0.72
C ALA A 150 1.39 10.34 -0.39
N GLN A 151 0.62 11.43 -0.34
CA GLN A 151 -0.33 11.77 -1.38
C GLN A 151 0.07 13.08 -2.08
N VAL A 152 0.17 13.03 -3.41
CA VAL A 152 0.60 14.16 -4.25
C VAL A 152 -0.49 14.56 -5.26
N ASP A 153 -0.50 15.81 -5.68
CA ASP A 153 -1.42 16.26 -6.72
C ASP A 153 -1.04 15.66 -8.08
N HIS A 154 0.24 15.66 -8.41
CA HIS A 154 0.77 15.09 -9.65
C HIS A 154 2.02 14.25 -9.40
N ILE A 155 2.10 13.07 -10.00
CA ILE A 155 3.28 12.19 -9.93
C ILE A 155 4.54 12.86 -10.48
N LYS A 156 4.40 13.79 -11.45
CA LYS A 156 5.53 14.56 -11.98
C LYS A 156 6.23 15.39 -10.92
N ASP A 157 5.47 16.01 -10.01
CA ASP A 157 6.04 16.83 -8.94
C ASP A 157 6.85 15.96 -7.98
N ALA A 158 6.34 14.76 -7.67
CA ALA A 158 7.08 13.78 -6.88
C ALA A 158 8.38 13.34 -7.56
N ILE A 159 8.37 13.11 -8.89
CA ILE A 159 9.57 12.76 -9.65
C ILE A 159 10.60 13.89 -9.60
N TYR A 160 10.18 15.14 -9.82
CA TYR A 160 11.10 16.28 -9.76
C TYR A 160 11.70 16.46 -8.36
N LEU A 161 10.90 16.29 -7.32
CA LEU A 161 11.39 16.31 -5.93
C LEU A 161 12.43 15.21 -5.72
N LEU A 162 12.15 13.97 -6.10
CA LEU A 162 13.09 12.85 -5.94
C LEU A 162 14.40 13.08 -6.70
N LYS A 163 14.33 13.58 -7.93
CA LYS A 163 15.52 13.93 -8.71
C LYS A 163 16.37 15.03 -8.05
N SER A 164 15.76 15.97 -7.34
CA SER A 164 16.52 17.00 -6.60
C SER A 164 17.28 16.46 -5.39
N TYR A 165 16.98 15.21 -4.98
CA TYR A 165 17.70 14.45 -3.95
C TYR A 165 18.51 13.28 -4.52
N ASP A 166 18.86 13.32 -5.81
CA ASP A 166 19.68 12.33 -6.51
C ASP A 166 19.10 10.91 -6.55
N PHE A 167 17.76 10.77 -6.52
CA PHE A 167 17.12 9.49 -6.79
C PHE A 167 17.20 9.11 -8.26
N SER A 168 17.59 7.87 -8.54
CA SER A 168 17.44 7.26 -9.86
C SER A 168 15.99 6.77 -10.05
N ILE A 169 15.37 7.22 -11.14
CA ILE A 169 13.95 6.98 -11.42
C ILE A 169 13.80 5.87 -12.46
N TYR A 170 13.20 4.76 -12.05
CA TYR A 170 12.95 3.59 -12.90
C TYR A 170 11.47 3.47 -13.24
N GLY A 171 11.16 3.39 -14.53
CA GLY A 171 9.79 3.12 -15.00
C GLY A 171 9.59 1.63 -15.28
N ALA A 172 8.62 0.98 -14.63
CA ALA A 172 8.30 -0.41 -14.89
C ALA A 172 7.44 -0.56 -16.14
N SER A 173 8.00 -1.14 -17.21
CA SER A 173 7.30 -1.36 -18.48
C SER A 173 7.91 -2.55 -19.21
N GLU A 174 7.08 -3.28 -19.95
CA GLU A 174 7.54 -4.38 -20.80
C GLU A 174 8.05 -3.88 -22.16
N LYS A 175 7.72 -2.62 -22.52
CA LYS A 175 8.05 -2.03 -23.81
C LYS A 175 9.38 -1.31 -23.77
N LYS A 176 10.34 -1.71 -24.65
CA LYS A 176 11.65 -1.05 -24.80
C LYS A 176 12.41 -0.91 -23.47
N SER A 177 12.39 -1.96 -22.66
CA SER A 177 12.98 -1.96 -21.32
C SER A 177 14.30 -2.72 -21.27
N THR A 178 15.16 -2.32 -20.34
CA THR A 178 16.27 -3.15 -19.88
C THR A 178 15.72 -4.27 -19.01
N SER A 179 16.24 -5.48 -19.17
CA SER A 179 15.84 -6.59 -18.30
C SER A 179 16.16 -6.30 -16.84
N LEU A 180 15.21 -6.55 -15.96
CA LEU A 180 15.35 -6.33 -14.50
C LEU A 180 16.62 -6.99 -13.92
N ILE A 181 16.99 -8.17 -14.42
CA ILE A 181 18.17 -8.93 -13.95
C ILE A 181 19.50 -8.30 -14.37
N ASP A 182 19.50 -7.41 -15.37
CA ASP A 182 20.69 -6.74 -15.89
C ASP A 182 20.85 -5.32 -15.30
N VAL A 183 19.89 -4.88 -14.47
CA VAL A 183 19.91 -3.55 -13.86
C VAL A 183 20.63 -3.59 -12.51
N LYS A 184 21.54 -2.66 -12.30
CA LYS A 184 22.12 -2.38 -10.98
C LYS A 184 21.44 -1.17 -10.40
N PHE A 185 20.77 -1.35 -9.26
CA PHE A 185 20.03 -0.28 -8.61
C PHE A 185 20.92 0.59 -7.73
N ASP A 186 20.69 1.89 -7.78
CA ASP A 186 21.37 2.87 -6.96
C ASP A 186 20.82 2.88 -5.52
N ARG A 187 21.60 3.41 -4.58
CA ARG A 187 21.22 3.54 -3.17
C ARG A 187 19.87 4.25 -2.99
N LEU A 188 19.64 5.33 -3.73
CA LEU A 188 18.37 6.07 -3.77
C LEU A 188 17.61 5.68 -5.02
N THR A 189 16.68 4.75 -4.89
CA THR A 189 15.90 4.19 -6.00
C THR A 189 14.43 4.57 -5.90
N ALA A 190 13.88 5.09 -7.00
CA ALA A 190 12.45 5.27 -7.14
C ALA A 190 11.92 4.43 -8.32
N VAL A 191 10.88 3.63 -8.09
CA VAL A 191 10.24 2.80 -9.12
C VAL A 191 8.80 3.23 -9.36
N ILE A 192 8.45 3.44 -10.62
CA ILE A 192 7.10 3.85 -11.04
C ILE A 192 6.35 2.63 -11.58
N LEU A 193 5.14 2.43 -11.07
CA LEU A 193 4.23 1.37 -11.48
C LEU A 193 2.99 2.00 -12.11
N GLY A 194 2.59 1.52 -13.28
CA GLY A 194 1.46 2.04 -14.04
C GLY A 194 0.17 1.25 -13.88
N ASP A 195 -0.86 1.69 -14.58
CA ASP A 195 -2.14 1.01 -14.76
C ASP A 195 -1.96 -0.34 -15.48
N GLU A 196 -2.76 -1.34 -15.12
CA GLU A 196 -2.65 -2.70 -15.67
C GLU A 196 -2.91 -2.76 -17.18
N SER A 197 -3.75 -1.89 -17.71
CA SER A 197 -4.15 -1.91 -19.13
C SER A 197 -3.36 -0.91 -19.96
N LYS A 198 -3.07 0.27 -19.41
CA LYS A 198 -2.43 1.40 -20.11
C LYS A 198 -0.95 1.53 -19.82
N GLY A 199 -0.48 0.91 -18.74
CA GLY A 199 0.88 1.11 -18.23
C GLY A 199 1.13 2.50 -17.66
N ILE A 200 2.37 2.92 -17.65
CA ILE A 200 2.78 4.27 -17.24
C ILE A 200 2.53 5.26 -18.38
N LYS A 201 1.99 6.42 -18.06
CA LYS A 201 1.75 7.48 -19.07
C LYS A 201 3.04 7.89 -19.79
N PRO A 202 3.01 8.12 -21.11
CA PRO A 202 4.20 8.53 -21.87
C PRO A 202 4.91 9.76 -21.30
N SER A 203 4.15 10.73 -20.77
CA SER A 203 4.68 11.92 -20.14
C SER A 203 5.37 11.68 -18.78
N ILE A 204 5.17 10.54 -18.16
CA ILE A 204 5.85 10.09 -16.96
C ILE A 204 7.07 9.24 -17.35
N LEU A 205 6.91 8.31 -18.33
CA LEU A 205 8.03 7.52 -18.87
C LEU A 205 9.18 8.40 -19.36
N GLY A 206 8.87 9.55 -19.99
CA GLY A 206 9.88 10.51 -20.43
C GLY A 206 10.68 11.18 -19.31
N LEU A 207 10.28 11.04 -18.05
CA LEU A 207 10.99 11.53 -16.86
C LEU A 207 11.83 10.46 -16.17
N CYS A 208 11.67 9.19 -16.56
CA CYS A 208 12.45 8.10 -16.01
C CYS A 208 13.89 8.14 -16.54
N ASP A 209 14.85 7.79 -15.69
CA ASP A 209 16.25 7.67 -16.09
C ASP A 209 16.47 6.34 -16.83
N GLN A 210 15.72 5.31 -16.45
CA GLN A 210 15.72 4.01 -17.11
C GLN A 210 14.33 3.35 -17.11
N ILE A 211 14.02 2.64 -18.18
CA ILE A 211 12.84 1.77 -18.28
C ILE A 211 13.28 0.34 -18.04
N ILE A 212 12.66 -0.31 -17.08
CA ILE A 212 12.99 -1.67 -16.64
C ILE A 212 11.82 -2.62 -16.89
N GLY A 213 12.12 -3.85 -17.25
CA GLY A 213 11.10 -4.87 -17.53
C GLY A 213 11.43 -6.21 -16.88
N ILE A 214 10.41 -6.90 -16.39
CA ILE A 214 10.53 -8.25 -15.87
C ILE A 214 10.73 -9.19 -17.08
N PRO A 215 11.78 -10.03 -17.11
CA PRO A 215 12.02 -10.94 -18.23
C PRO A 215 10.87 -11.93 -18.39
N LYS A 216 10.39 -12.03 -19.62
CA LYS A 216 9.26 -12.89 -19.98
C LYS A 216 9.77 -14.22 -20.53
N PHE A 217 9.36 -15.31 -19.93
CA PHE A 217 9.67 -16.67 -20.39
C PHE A 217 8.45 -17.44 -20.92
N GLY A 218 7.26 -16.91 -20.64
CA GLY A 218 5.98 -17.50 -21.05
C GLY A 218 5.34 -16.81 -22.26
N LYS A 219 4.06 -17.12 -22.50
CA LYS A 219 3.27 -16.59 -23.64
C LYS A 219 2.39 -15.39 -23.29
N ILE A 220 2.07 -15.19 -21.99
CA ILE A 220 1.21 -14.09 -21.54
C ILE A 220 1.98 -12.76 -21.63
N ASP A 221 1.32 -11.70 -22.11
CA ASP A 221 2.00 -10.45 -22.43
C ASP A 221 2.30 -9.57 -21.22
N SER A 222 1.53 -9.64 -20.14
CA SER A 222 1.74 -8.81 -18.97
C SER A 222 1.42 -9.53 -17.66
N LEU A 223 2.04 -9.08 -16.59
CA LEU A 223 1.71 -9.46 -15.23
C LEU A 223 0.71 -8.44 -14.64
N ASN A 224 -0.13 -8.91 -13.71
CA ASN A 224 -0.88 -8.02 -12.84
C ASN A 224 0.10 -7.09 -12.08
N VAL A 225 -0.28 -5.82 -11.88
CA VAL A 225 0.59 -4.81 -11.28
C VAL A 225 1.07 -5.18 -9.88
N SER A 226 0.22 -5.83 -9.06
CA SER A 226 0.64 -6.28 -7.73
C SER A 226 1.64 -7.45 -7.79
N SER A 227 1.55 -8.33 -8.78
CA SER A 227 2.53 -9.38 -9.01
C SER A 227 3.85 -8.81 -9.53
N ALA A 228 3.77 -7.88 -10.46
CA ALA A 228 4.95 -7.18 -10.99
C ALA A 228 5.67 -6.40 -9.88
N SER A 229 4.93 -5.71 -9.02
CA SER A 229 5.51 -4.96 -7.89
C SER A 229 6.27 -5.88 -6.93
N ALA A 230 5.77 -7.09 -6.67
CA ALA A 230 6.46 -8.04 -5.79
C ALA A 230 7.83 -8.45 -6.33
N ILE A 231 7.93 -8.71 -7.62
CA ILE A 231 9.19 -9.07 -8.28
C ILE A 231 10.16 -7.87 -8.29
N LEU A 232 9.67 -6.69 -8.65
CA LEU A 232 10.47 -5.47 -8.72
C LEU A 232 11.00 -5.07 -7.35
N PHE A 233 10.15 -4.99 -6.33
CA PHE A 233 10.55 -4.61 -4.98
C PHE A 233 11.52 -5.63 -4.40
N PHE A 234 11.26 -6.94 -4.59
CA PHE A 234 12.16 -7.98 -4.11
C PHE A 234 13.56 -7.83 -4.71
N GLU A 235 13.67 -7.64 -6.02
CA GLU A 235 14.97 -7.52 -6.68
C GLU A 235 15.72 -6.24 -6.25
N ILE A 236 15.05 -5.11 -6.16
CA ILE A 236 15.64 -3.86 -5.68
C ILE A 236 16.17 -4.03 -4.25
N ILE A 237 15.33 -4.51 -3.35
CA ILE A 237 15.67 -4.70 -1.94
C ILE A 237 16.77 -5.76 -1.76
N ARG A 238 16.71 -6.86 -2.53
CA ARG A 238 17.76 -7.89 -2.53
C ARG A 238 19.13 -7.30 -2.88
N GLN A 239 19.20 -6.43 -3.89
CA GLN A 239 20.45 -5.78 -4.27
C GLN A 239 20.93 -4.85 -3.17
N HIS A 240 20.07 -4.06 -2.56
CA HIS A 240 20.41 -3.15 -1.48
C HIS A 240 20.92 -3.85 -0.22
N HIS A 241 20.43 -5.05 0.10
CA HIS A 241 20.92 -5.84 1.24
C HIS A 241 22.18 -6.65 0.97
N ASN A 242 22.59 -6.82 -0.29
CA ASN A 242 23.78 -7.56 -0.70
C ASN A 242 24.91 -6.63 -1.23
N ALA A 243 24.73 -5.34 -1.11
CA ALA A 243 25.67 -4.32 -1.59
C ALA A 243 26.76 -3.99 -0.56
#